data_5ad531425393f92c40f48ec1182c34fd
#
_entry.id   5ad531425393f92c40f48ec1182c34fd
#
_cell.length_a   1.000
_cell.length_b   1.000
_cell.length_c   1.000
_cell.angle_alpha   90.00
_cell.angle_beta   90.00
_cell.angle_gamma   90.00
#
_symmetry.space_group_name_H-M   'P 1'
#
loop_
_entity.id
_entity.type
_entity.pdbx_description
1 polymer ?
#
loop_
_entity_poly.entity_id
_entity_poly.type
_entity_poly.pdbx_seq_one_letter_code
_entity_poly.pdbx_strand_id
1 'polypeptide(L)'
;MRFTVDAIAGLAFGKDINTLESGEDVIQRHLDKVLPAVAWRVVSLVPYWRYFKLPADRALERSVAVINATLLDFVAQARQRLTDDPALRDKPGNLLEAMLVAADQPDSGLGDRQVVGNVLTMLLAGEDTTANTLAWMIHLLQRKPKALQRVQQEARALAPDPASFSMELMDQLAFLDACISETMRLKPVAPLMLLQALRDTTVGDVAVPKATLIMGVLRHDSVSEGYFQNPMAFEPERWLPEAPQALSPAAKRAAIPFGSGPRMCPGRYLALLEMKMAMAMLLARFDIESVDTPDGKEAQERMTVTMAPVGLQMRLRERR
;
A
#
# COMPACT_ATOMS: atom_id res chain seq x y z
N MET A 1 -0.21 -10.42 1.74
CA MET A 1 -0.07 -9.90 3.12
C MET A 1 1.28 -10.27 3.72
N ARG A 2 1.64 -11.55 4.01
CA ARG A 2 2.94 -11.89 4.61
C ARG A 2 4.14 -11.30 3.87
N PHE A 3 4.18 -11.42 2.53
CA PHE A 3 5.23 -10.81 1.72
C PHE A 3 5.39 -9.30 1.96
N THR A 4 4.30 -8.55 2.02
CA THR A 4 4.34 -7.10 2.22
C THR A 4 4.78 -6.72 3.63
N VAL A 5 4.44 -7.52 4.64
CA VAL A 5 4.94 -7.34 6.02
C VAL A 5 6.45 -7.55 6.08
N ASP A 6 6.95 -8.64 5.50
CA ASP A 6 8.39 -8.94 5.47
C ASP A 6 9.17 -7.88 4.68
N ALA A 7 8.63 -7.45 3.52
CA ALA A 7 9.23 -6.40 2.71
C ALA A 7 9.32 -5.07 3.48
N ILE A 8 8.21 -4.65 4.14
CA ILE A 8 8.21 -3.41 4.93
C ILE A 8 9.17 -3.53 6.13
N ALA A 9 9.15 -4.66 6.83
CA ALA A 9 10.04 -4.87 7.98
C ALA A 9 11.51 -4.85 7.56
N GLY A 10 11.85 -5.49 6.45
CA GLY A 10 13.21 -5.50 5.90
C GLY A 10 13.65 -4.13 5.39
N LEU A 11 12.90 -3.57 4.45
CA LEU A 11 13.27 -2.33 3.75
C LEU A 11 13.12 -1.08 4.64
N ALA A 12 12.03 -1.00 5.41
CA ALA A 12 11.75 0.18 6.21
C ALA A 12 12.44 0.16 7.58
N PHE A 13 12.64 -1.02 8.18
CA PHE A 13 13.14 -1.12 9.55
C PHE A 13 14.43 -1.93 9.69
N GLY A 14 14.93 -2.50 8.59
CA GLY A 14 16.13 -3.36 8.62
C GLY A 14 15.94 -4.62 9.47
N LYS A 15 14.71 -5.16 9.50
CA LYS A 15 14.34 -6.34 10.29
C LYS A 15 13.86 -7.48 9.40
N ASP A 16 14.51 -8.61 9.52
CA ASP A 16 14.03 -9.86 8.96
C ASP A 16 13.04 -10.51 9.95
N ILE A 17 11.74 -10.35 9.66
CA ILE A 17 10.66 -10.96 10.45
C ILE A 17 10.36 -12.38 9.96
N ASN A 18 10.61 -12.62 8.67
CA ASN A 18 10.44 -13.91 8.00
C ASN A 18 9.07 -14.57 8.25
N THR A 19 7.99 -13.81 8.05
CA THR A 19 6.61 -14.28 8.26
C THR A 19 6.17 -15.29 7.20
N LEU A 20 6.87 -15.33 6.06
CA LEU A 20 6.61 -16.29 4.99
C LEU A 20 6.95 -17.74 5.39
N GLU A 21 8.04 -17.93 6.14
CA GLU A 21 8.54 -19.25 6.53
C GLU A 21 8.17 -19.61 7.98
N SER A 22 8.12 -18.62 8.88
CA SER A 22 7.72 -18.83 10.26
C SER A 22 6.19 -18.95 10.37
N GLY A 23 5.68 -20.06 10.90
CA GLY A 23 4.25 -20.26 11.13
C GLY A 23 3.66 -19.37 12.24
N GLU A 24 4.47 -18.64 13.00
CA GLU A 24 4.07 -17.77 14.11
C GLU A 24 4.37 -16.31 13.81
N ASP A 25 3.34 -15.60 13.32
CA ASP A 25 3.39 -14.17 13.22
C ASP A 25 2.65 -13.50 14.39
N VAL A 26 3.41 -13.17 15.43
CA VAL A 26 2.87 -12.51 16.61
C VAL A 26 2.41 -11.09 16.26
N ILE A 27 3.17 -10.37 15.45
CA ILE A 27 2.85 -8.98 15.06
C ILE A 27 1.58 -8.96 14.20
N GLN A 28 1.52 -9.81 13.14
CA GLN A 28 0.38 -9.90 12.24
C GLN A 28 -0.94 -10.16 12.99
N ARG A 29 -0.97 -11.14 13.89
CA ARG A 29 -2.17 -11.44 14.68
C ARG A 29 -2.67 -10.27 15.52
N HIS A 30 -1.79 -9.35 15.89
CA HIS A 30 -2.16 -8.14 16.61
C HIS A 30 -2.58 -7.02 15.66
N LEU A 31 -1.90 -6.85 14.50
CA LEU A 31 -2.24 -5.89 13.46
C LEU A 31 -3.65 -6.14 12.89
N ASP A 32 -4.00 -7.40 12.64
CA ASP A 32 -5.31 -7.83 12.14
C ASP A 32 -6.50 -7.35 12.99
N LYS A 33 -6.27 -7.02 14.26
CA LYS A 33 -7.30 -6.50 15.17
C LYS A 33 -7.41 -4.98 15.12
N VAL A 34 -6.35 -4.29 14.69
CA VAL A 34 -6.29 -2.82 14.74
C VAL A 34 -7.12 -2.20 13.64
N LEU A 35 -6.91 -2.60 12.38
CA LEU A 35 -7.59 -2.01 11.23
C LEU A 35 -9.13 -2.14 11.29
N PRO A 36 -9.72 -3.32 11.61
CA PRO A 36 -11.17 -3.42 11.78
C PRO A 36 -11.72 -2.54 12.90
N ALA A 37 -10.98 -2.41 14.01
CA ALA A 37 -11.37 -1.55 15.11
C ALA A 37 -11.32 -0.06 14.75
N VAL A 38 -10.30 0.36 13.96
CA VAL A 38 -10.22 1.72 13.43
C VAL A 38 -11.39 1.98 12.49
N ALA A 39 -11.68 1.08 11.54
CA ALA A 39 -12.82 1.21 10.62
C ALA A 39 -14.15 1.38 11.38
N TRP A 40 -14.40 0.53 12.36
CA TRP A 40 -15.60 0.62 13.20
C TRP A 40 -15.68 1.97 13.91
N ARG A 41 -14.59 2.44 14.51
CA ARG A 41 -14.56 3.71 15.25
C ARG A 41 -14.77 4.93 14.36
N VAL A 42 -14.29 4.88 13.10
CA VAL A 42 -14.49 5.98 12.12
C VAL A 42 -15.95 6.15 11.74
N VAL A 43 -16.71 5.05 11.60
CA VAL A 43 -18.13 5.10 11.19
C VAL A 43 -19.11 5.12 12.37
N SER A 44 -18.62 4.96 13.59
CA SER A 44 -19.46 4.90 14.79
C SER A 44 -20.00 6.28 15.14
N LEU A 45 -21.32 6.39 15.26
CA LEU A 45 -22.00 7.65 15.64
C LEU A 45 -21.70 8.05 17.08
N VAL A 46 -21.50 7.07 17.97
CA VAL A 46 -21.26 7.31 19.40
C VAL A 46 -19.91 6.74 19.79
N PRO A 47 -18.95 7.58 20.23
CA PRO A 47 -17.63 7.14 20.65
C PRO A 47 -17.65 6.54 22.07
N TYR A 48 -18.42 5.47 22.29
CA TYR A 48 -18.63 4.85 23.61
C TYR A 48 -17.31 4.44 24.29
N TRP A 49 -16.30 4.05 23.50
CA TRP A 49 -14.98 3.64 23.99
C TRP A 49 -14.22 4.74 24.76
N ARG A 50 -14.67 5.98 24.65
CA ARG A 50 -14.14 7.11 25.44
C ARG A 50 -14.67 7.12 26.86
N TYR A 51 -15.83 6.50 27.09
CA TYR A 51 -16.55 6.53 28.39
C TYR A 51 -16.45 5.20 29.12
N PHE A 52 -16.52 4.08 28.39
CA PHE A 52 -16.39 2.74 28.96
C PHE A 52 -15.76 1.79 27.94
N LYS A 53 -15.14 0.70 28.43
CA LYS A 53 -14.41 -0.28 27.63
C LYS A 53 -15.13 -1.62 27.62
N LEU A 54 -15.53 -2.07 26.44
CA LEU A 54 -16.05 -3.42 26.22
C LEU A 54 -14.87 -4.45 26.23
N PRO A 55 -15.16 -5.75 26.37
CA PRO A 55 -14.12 -6.78 26.28
C PRO A 55 -13.28 -6.71 24.99
N ALA A 56 -13.91 -6.37 23.85
CA ALA A 56 -13.22 -6.16 22.58
C ALA A 56 -12.24 -4.97 22.62
N ASP A 57 -12.62 -3.86 23.26
CA ASP A 57 -11.74 -2.69 23.41
C ASP A 57 -10.52 -3.03 24.27
N ARG A 58 -10.71 -3.79 25.36
CA ARG A 58 -9.61 -4.26 26.22
C ARG A 58 -8.69 -5.23 25.48
N ALA A 59 -9.23 -6.09 24.59
CA ALA A 59 -8.44 -6.98 23.76
C ALA A 59 -7.62 -6.20 22.72
N LEU A 60 -8.22 -5.16 22.13
CA LEU A 60 -7.51 -4.24 21.23
C LEU A 60 -6.38 -3.50 21.96
N GLU A 61 -6.65 -2.95 23.14
CA GLU A 61 -5.64 -2.25 23.95
C GLU A 61 -4.45 -3.15 24.29
N ARG A 62 -4.69 -4.42 24.65
CA ARG A 62 -3.61 -5.41 24.83
C ARG A 62 -2.82 -5.64 23.55
N SER A 63 -3.49 -5.77 22.40
CA SER A 63 -2.81 -5.94 21.12
C SER A 63 -1.95 -4.74 20.76
N VAL A 64 -2.47 -3.52 20.93
CA VAL A 64 -1.70 -2.29 20.70
C VAL A 64 -0.51 -2.18 21.66
N ALA A 65 -0.66 -2.61 22.93
CA ALA A 65 0.44 -2.60 23.88
C ALA A 65 1.58 -3.57 23.47
N VAL A 66 1.24 -4.76 22.99
CA VAL A 66 2.24 -5.73 22.46
C VAL A 66 2.96 -5.14 21.25
N ILE A 67 2.22 -4.59 20.28
CA ILE A 67 2.82 -3.96 19.09
C ILE A 67 3.76 -2.83 19.50
N ASN A 68 3.30 -1.92 20.37
CA ASN A 68 4.13 -0.80 20.83
C ASN A 68 5.40 -1.26 21.53
N ALA A 69 5.35 -2.31 22.35
CA ALA A 69 6.53 -2.86 22.99
C ALA A 69 7.55 -3.40 21.98
N THR A 70 7.07 -4.13 20.96
CA THR A 70 7.92 -4.62 19.86
C THR A 70 8.55 -3.47 19.06
N LEU A 71 7.75 -2.43 18.75
CA LEU A 71 8.24 -1.28 17.99
C LEU A 71 9.25 -0.44 18.79
N LEU A 72 9.05 -0.30 20.11
CA LEU A 72 10.05 0.32 20.99
C LEU A 72 11.37 -0.44 21.00
N ASP A 73 11.33 -1.77 20.98
CA ASP A 73 12.53 -2.58 20.84
C ASP A 73 13.24 -2.34 19.49
N PHE A 74 12.49 -2.24 18.38
CA PHE A 74 13.06 -1.88 17.07
C PHE A 74 13.74 -0.50 17.09
N VAL A 75 13.11 0.47 17.72
CA VAL A 75 13.67 1.82 17.90
C VAL A 75 14.95 1.76 18.73
N ALA A 76 14.94 1.04 19.86
CA ALA A 76 16.12 0.89 20.71
C ALA A 76 17.30 0.24 19.98
N GLN A 77 17.04 -0.82 19.22
CA GLN A 77 18.08 -1.49 18.42
C GLN A 77 18.60 -0.58 17.28
N ALA A 78 17.76 0.20 16.63
CA ALA A 78 18.18 1.16 15.61
C ALA A 78 19.04 2.28 16.21
N ARG A 79 18.68 2.80 17.38
CA ARG A 79 19.50 3.79 18.13
C ARG A 79 20.86 3.22 18.52
N GLN A 80 20.91 1.95 18.93
CA GLN A 80 22.17 1.30 19.23
C GLN A 80 23.06 1.22 17.97
N ARG A 81 22.52 0.81 16.82
CA ARG A 81 23.27 0.79 15.55
C ARG A 81 23.81 2.18 15.17
N LEU A 82 22.98 3.24 15.31
CA LEU A 82 23.42 4.62 15.06
C LEU A 82 24.51 5.12 16.03
N THR A 83 24.62 4.49 17.19
CA THR A 83 25.67 4.78 18.17
C THR A 83 26.94 3.99 17.86
N ASP A 84 26.80 2.72 17.48
CA ASP A 84 27.92 1.80 17.18
C ASP A 84 28.59 2.18 15.86
N ASP A 85 27.82 2.67 14.88
CA ASP A 85 28.32 3.15 13.59
C ASP A 85 27.79 4.57 13.29
N PRO A 86 28.57 5.59 13.65
CA PRO A 86 28.22 6.99 13.39
C PRO A 86 28.04 7.34 11.91
N ALA A 87 28.64 6.58 10.97
CA ALA A 87 28.46 6.83 9.53
C ALA A 87 27.01 6.63 9.07
N LEU A 88 26.22 5.83 9.78
CA LEU A 88 24.80 5.65 9.52
C LEU A 88 23.98 6.95 9.77
N ARG A 89 24.52 7.92 10.51
CA ARG A 89 23.87 9.22 10.68
C ARG A 89 23.90 10.06 9.40
N ASP A 90 24.96 9.94 8.62
CA ASP A 90 25.10 10.61 7.33
C ASP A 90 24.40 9.85 6.20
N LYS A 91 24.42 8.51 6.30
CA LYS A 91 23.80 7.62 5.32
C LYS A 91 23.03 6.49 6.02
N PRO A 92 21.79 6.74 6.49
CA PRO A 92 20.97 5.74 7.14
C PRO A 92 20.73 4.51 6.24
N GLY A 93 20.85 3.31 6.81
CA GLY A 93 20.67 2.06 6.08
C GLY A 93 19.21 1.68 5.83
N ASN A 94 18.28 2.31 6.54
CA ASN A 94 16.85 2.07 6.41
C ASN A 94 16.02 3.30 6.88
N LEU A 95 14.71 3.24 6.65
CA LEU A 95 13.83 4.35 6.95
C LEU A 95 13.69 4.64 8.45
N LEU A 96 13.72 3.64 9.32
CA LEU A 96 13.68 3.85 10.76
C LEU A 96 14.90 4.65 11.25
N GLU A 97 16.08 4.30 10.77
CA GLU A 97 17.31 5.04 11.07
C GLU A 97 17.23 6.49 10.56
N ALA A 98 16.72 6.68 9.33
CA ALA A 98 16.49 8.01 8.77
C ALA A 98 15.50 8.85 9.63
N MET A 99 14.40 8.23 10.10
CA MET A 99 13.44 8.89 11.00
C MET A 99 14.07 9.27 12.34
N LEU A 100 14.94 8.41 12.91
CA LEU A 100 15.63 8.70 14.16
C LEU A 100 16.65 9.84 14.01
N VAL A 101 17.41 9.84 12.91
CA VAL A 101 18.34 10.94 12.59
C VAL A 101 17.58 12.26 12.42
N ALA A 102 16.43 12.24 11.74
CA ALA A 102 15.57 13.41 11.60
C ALA A 102 14.97 13.86 12.96
N ALA A 103 14.60 12.91 13.82
CA ALA A 103 14.05 13.18 15.14
C ALA A 103 15.10 13.83 16.07
N ASP A 104 16.37 13.50 15.89
CA ASP A 104 17.48 14.07 16.70
C ASP A 104 17.83 15.53 16.31
N GLN A 105 17.25 16.09 15.24
CA GLN A 105 17.48 17.50 14.88
C GLN A 105 16.82 18.44 15.90
N PRO A 106 17.47 19.55 16.27
CA PRO A 106 17.02 20.45 17.35
C PRO A 106 15.57 20.94 17.21
N ASP A 107 15.13 21.19 15.99
CA ASP A 107 13.80 21.77 15.70
C ASP A 107 12.81 20.73 15.17
N SER A 108 13.10 19.43 15.29
CA SER A 108 12.25 18.37 14.73
C SER A 108 10.88 18.26 15.40
N GLY A 109 10.81 18.55 16.70
CA GLY A 109 9.64 18.32 17.54
C GLY A 109 9.23 16.85 17.64
N LEU A 110 10.07 15.91 17.15
CA LEU A 110 9.81 14.47 17.12
C LEU A 110 10.60 13.78 18.24
N GLY A 111 9.90 13.00 19.06
CA GLY A 111 10.52 12.08 20.02
C GLY A 111 10.27 10.62 19.63
N ASP A 112 10.84 9.69 20.40
CA ASP A 112 10.72 8.25 20.13
C ASP A 112 9.27 7.78 20.07
N ARG A 113 8.36 8.38 20.86
CA ARG A 113 6.93 8.06 20.81
C ARG A 113 6.31 8.39 19.46
N GLN A 114 6.68 9.52 18.86
CA GLN A 114 6.20 9.92 17.52
C GLN A 114 6.82 9.01 16.45
N VAL A 115 8.09 8.65 16.59
CA VAL A 115 8.75 7.68 15.68
C VAL A 115 8.04 6.33 15.74
N VAL A 116 7.77 5.78 16.93
CA VAL A 116 6.99 4.52 17.10
C VAL A 116 5.62 4.62 16.46
N GLY A 117 4.90 5.75 16.64
CA GLY A 117 3.60 5.98 16.02
C GLY A 117 3.67 5.99 14.47
N ASN A 118 4.71 6.59 13.91
CA ASN A 118 4.95 6.61 12.47
C ASN A 118 5.28 5.22 11.94
N VAL A 119 6.14 4.46 12.63
CA VAL A 119 6.48 3.06 12.30
C VAL A 119 5.24 2.18 12.31
N LEU A 120 4.40 2.27 13.34
CA LEU A 120 3.13 1.55 13.40
C LEU A 120 2.22 1.91 12.23
N THR A 121 2.12 3.21 11.92
CA THR A 121 1.30 3.68 10.79
C THR A 121 1.80 3.10 9.48
N MET A 122 3.10 3.04 9.25
CA MET A 122 3.69 2.48 8.04
C MET A 122 3.45 0.98 7.90
N LEU A 123 3.59 0.21 9.00
CA LEU A 123 3.28 -1.22 9.00
C LEU A 123 1.82 -1.46 8.62
N LEU A 124 0.90 -0.79 9.32
CA LEU A 124 -0.54 -0.95 9.07
C LEU A 124 -0.97 -0.49 7.68
N ALA A 125 -0.43 0.64 7.21
CA ALA A 125 -0.84 1.22 5.93
C ALA A 125 -0.23 0.50 4.73
N GLY A 126 1.00 -0.01 4.85
CA GLY A 126 1.72 -0.61 3.74
C GLY A 126 1.35 -2.07 3.49
N GLU A 127 0.98 -2.82 4.53
CA GLU A 127 0.65 -4.24 4.43
C GLU A 127 -0.54 -4.51 3.50
N ASP A 128 -1.72 -4.03 3.89
CA ASP A 128 -2.98 -4.32 3.22
C ASP A 128 -3.08 -3.68 1.82
N THR A 129 -2.61 -2.44 1.67
CA THR A 129 -2.79 -1.68 0.44
C THR A 129 -1.99 -2.28 -0.71
N THR A 130 -0.73 -2.60 -0.49
CA THR A 130 0.15 -3.22 -1.50
C THR A 130 -0.32 -4.63 -1.84
N ALA A 131 -0.64 -5.46 -0.83
CA ALA A 131 -1.12 -6.82 -1.04
C ALA A 131 -2.43 -6.88 -1.84
N ASN A 132 -3.40 -6.03 -1.51
CA ASN A 132 -4.68 -5.97 -2.23
C ASN A 132 -4.52 -5.43 -3.65
N THR A 133 -3.62 -4.47 -3.89
CA THR A 133 -3.31 -3.99 -5.25
C THR A 133 -2.71 -5.11 -6.10
N LEU A 134 -1.77 -5.89 -5.56
CA LEU A 134 -1.19 -7.05 -6.25
C LEU A 134 -2.25 -8.10 -6.57
N ALA A 135 -3.14 -8.41 -5.62
CA ALA A 135 -4.23 -9.36 -5.84
C ALA A 135 -5.20 -8.90 -6.95
N TRP A 136 -5.58 -7.62 -6.96
CA TRP A 136 -6.39 -7.03 -8.02
C TRP A 136 -5.67 -7.05 -9.37
N MET A 137 -4.38 -6.72 -9.40
CA MET A 137 -3.60 -6.73 -10.63
C MET A 137 -3.52 -8.12 -11.26
N ILE A 138 -3.24 -9.16 -10.46
CA ILE A 138 -3.20 -10.54 -10.91
C ILE A 138 -4.57 -10.96 -11.49
N HIS A 139 -5.67 -10.60 -10.81
CA HIS A 139 -7.03 -10.86 -11.28
C HIS A 139 -7.35 -10.17 -12.61
N LEU A 140 -6.97 -8.89 -12.77
CA LEU A 140 -7.19 -8.14 -14.00
C LEU A 140 -6.34 -8.62 -15.16
N LEU A 141 -5.06 -8.94 -14.90
CA LEU A 141 -4.13 -9.47 -15.90
C LEU A 141 -4.60 -10.83 -16.45
N GLN A 142 -5.10 -11.72 -15.58
CA GLN A 142 -5.62 -13.02 -16.02
C GLN A 142 -6.80 -12.89 -17.01
N ARG A 143 -7.58 -11.81 -16.89
CA ARG A 143 -8.71 -11.50 -17.80
C ARG A 143 -8.30 -10.79 -19.08
N LYS A 144 -7.02 -10.44 -19.22
CA LYS A 144 -6.43 -9.74 -20.38
C LYS A 144 -5.18 -10.49 -20.85
N PRO A 145 -5.33 -11.63 -21.54
CA PRO A 145 -4.20 -12.49 -21.92
C PRO A 145 -3.07 -11.78 -22.67
N LYS A 146 -3.40 -10.79 -23.53
CA LYS A 146 -2.39 -10.01 -24.24
C LYS A 146 -1.55 -9.14 -23.29
N ALA A 147 -2.19 -8.50 -22.31
CA ALA A 147 -1.48 -7.71 -21.31
C ALA A 147 -0.64 -8.62 -20.40
N LEU A 148 -1.18 -9.77 -19.97
CA LEU A 148 -0.46 -10.76 -19.19
C LEU A 148 0.80 -11.25 -19.94
N GLN A 149 0.65 -11.63 -21.20
CA GLN A 149 1.77 -12.07 -22.03
C GLN A 149 2.85 -10.97 -22.16
N ARG A 150 2.44 -9.74 -22.40
CA ARG A 150 3.36 -8.60 -22.55
C ARG A 150 4.13 -8.32 -21.26
N VAL A 151 3.47 -8.26 -20.13
CA VAL A 151 4.15 -8.01 -18.83
C VAL A 151 5.05 -9.18 -18.44
N GLN A 152 4.69 -10.42 -18.77
CA GLN A 152 5.56 -11.58 -18.59
C GLN A 152 6.81 -11.49 -19.45
N GLN A 153 6.68 -11.09 -20.73
CA GLN A 153 7.82 -10.91 -21.63
C GLN A 153 8.76 -9.81 -21.11
N GLU A 154 8.22 -8.68 -20.66
CA GLU A 154 9.02 -7.59 -20.07
C GLU A 154 9.77 -8.06 -18.81
N ALA A 155 9.08 -8.67 -17.85
CA ALA A 155 9.70 -9.16 -16.62
C ALA A 155 10.82 -10.20 -16.90
N ARG A 156 10.59 -11.10 -17.83
CA ARG A 156 11.53 -12.17 -18.20
C ARG A 156 12.75 -11.65 -18.95
N ALA A 157 12.58 -10.61 -19.76
CA ALA A 157 13.67 -10.00 -20.52
C ALA A 157 14.56 -9.12 -19.65
N LEU A 158 13.96 -8.33 -18.76
CA LEU A 158 14.64 -7.30 -18.00
C LEU A 158 15.03 -7.76 -16.58
N ALA A 159 14.21 -8.56 -15.94
CA ALA A 159 14.34 -8.95 -14.53
C ALA A 159 14.27 -10.47 -14.31
N PRO A 160 15.08 -11.30 -15.02
CA PRO A 160 15.01 -12.75 -14.93
C PRO A 160 15.50 -13.30 -13.58
N ASP A 161 16.41 -12.60 -12.91
CA ASP A 161 17.03 -13.00 -11.65
C ASP A 161 16.85 -11.93 -10.58
N PRO A 162 16.19 -12.25 -9.44
CA PRO A 162 16.06 -11.33 -8.32
C PRO A 162 17.39 -10.79 -7.78
N ALA A 163 18.48 -11.53 -7.89
CA ALA A 163 19.81 -11.08 -7.45
C ALA A 163 20.33 -9.88 -8.25
N SER A 164 19.79 -9.65 -9.46
CA SER A 164 20.14 -8.53 -10.32
C SER A 164 19.27 -7.29 -10.14
N PHE A 165 18.31 -7.32 -9.23
CA PHE A 165 17.37 -6.20 -9.03
C PHE A 165 18.09 -4.96 -8.53
N SER A 166 17.87 -3.85 -9.23
CA SER A 166 18.33 -2.51 -8.87
C SER A 166 17.20 -1.50 -9.10
N MET A 167 17.35 -0.29 -8.59
CA MET A 167 16.38 0.79 -8.83
C MET A 167 16.27 1.10 -10.34
N GLU A 168 17.41 1.17 -11.01
CA GLU A 168 17.50 1.46 -12.46
C GLU A 168 16.80 0.36 -13.28
N LEU A 169 16.91 -0.90 -12.86
CA LEU A 169 16.22 -2.01 -13.51
C LEU A 169 14.71 -1.92 -13.27
N MET A 170 14.27 -1.63 -12.05
CA MET A 170 12.86 -1.47 -11.74
C MET A 170 12.22 -0.29 -12.49
N ASP A 171 12.97 0.75 -12.80
CA ASP A 171 12.49 1.89 -13.60
C ASP A 171 12.30 1.54 -15.08
N GLN A 172 12.99 0.50 -15.60
CA GLN A 172 12.82 0.02 -16.98
C GLN A 172 11.54 -0.82 -17.18
N LEU A 173 10.91 -1.31 -16.12
CA LEU A 173 9.67 -2.11 -16.18
C LEU A 173 8.45 -1.21 -16.46
N ALA A 174 8.44 -0.55 -17.62
CA ALA A 174 7.47 0.48 -17.96
C ALA A 174 6.04 -0.06 -18.14
N PHE A 175 5.90 -1.27 -18.74
CA PHE A 175 4.59 -1.86 -18.94
C PHE A 175 4.03 -2.44 -17.61
N LEU A 176 4.89 -2.97 -16.76
CA LEU A 176 4.49 -3.37 -15.40
C LEU A 176 4.01 -2.17 -14.59
N ASP A 177 4.70 -1.03 -14.66
CA ASP A 177 4.28 0.22 -14.02
C ASP A 177 2.91 0.70 -14.54
N ALA A 178 2.70 0.58 -15.85
CA ALA A 178 1.41 0.86 -16.49
C ALA A 178 0.30 -0.07 -16.00
N CYS A 179 0.58 -1.37 -15.81
CA CYS A 179 -0.37 -2.34 -15.22
C CYS A 179 -0.71 -2.01 -13.77
N ILE A 180 0.27 -1.62 -12.95
CA ILE A 180 0.06 -1.17 -11.57
C ILE A 180 -0.85 0.06 -11.55
N SER A 181 -0.53 1.07 -12.36
CA SER A 181 -1.30 2.32 -12.43
C SER A 181 -2.74 2.09 -12.88
N GLU A 182 -2.96 1.24 -13.89
CA GLU A 182 -4.30 0.90 -14.38
C GLU A 182 -5.09 0.07 -13.36
N THR A 183 -4.43 -0.80 -12.63
CA THR A 183 -5.05 -1.55 -11.53
C THR A 183 -5.55 -0.60 -10.45
N MET A 184 -4.70 0.33 -10.00
CA MET A 184 -5.08 1.31 -8.97
C MET A 184 -6.17 2.28 -9.43
N ARG A 185 -6.26 2.56 -10.73
CA ARG A 185 -7.35 3.34 -11.31
C ARG A 185 -8.69 2.61 -11.21
N LEU A 186 -8.73 1.35 -11.65
CA LEU A 186 -9.96 0.54 -11.70
C LEU A 186 -10.40 0.03 -10.32
N LYS A 187 -9.42 -0.36 -9.51
CA LYS A 187 -9.60 -0.99 -8.20
C LYS A 187 -8.78 -0.27 -7.13
N PRO A 188 -9.07 1.02 -6.87
CA PRO A 188 -8.37 1.76 -5.84
C PRO A 188 -8.60 1.10 -4.48
N VAL A 189 -7.51 0.64 -3.84
CA VAL A 189 -7.58 -0.04 -2.53
C VAL A 189 -7.96 0.91 -1.39
N ALA A 190 -7.73 2.20 -1.55
CA ALA A 190 -8.22 3.27 -0.69
C ALA A 190 -9.18 4.19 -1.47
N PRO A 191 -10.43 3.75 -1.75
CA PRO A 191 -11.33 4.46 -2.65
C PRO A 191 -11.97 5.71 -2.02
N LEU A 192 -11.82 5.90 -0.71
CA LEU A 192 -12.39 6.99 0.05
C LEU A 192 -11.30 7.82 0.72
N MET A 193 -11.42 9.15 0.63
CA MET A 193 -10.55 10.09 1.34
C MET A 193 -11.38 10.92 2.29
N LEU A 194 -11.05 10.88 3.58
CA LEU A 194 -11.72 11.66 4.62
C LEU A 194 -10.90 12.89 4.96
N LEU A 195 -11.54 14.05 4.86
CA LEU A 195 -10.97 15.36 5.18
C LEU A 195 -11.85 16.06 6.19
N GLN A 196 -11.29 17.01 6.92
CA GLN A 196 -12.05 17.91 7.79
C GLN A 196 -11.69 19.36 7.50
N ALA A 197 -12.68 20.21 7.32
CA ALA A 197 -12.48 21.63 7.11
C ALA A 197 -11.88 22.26 8.38
N LEU A 198 -10.68 22.85 8.27
CA LEU A 198 -10.01 23.51 9.41
C LEU A 198 -10.56 24.91 9.68
N ARG A 199 -11.26 25.50 8.70
CA ARG A 199 -11.91 26.82 8.73
C ARG A 199 -13.10 26.80 7.77
N ASP A 200 -13.95 27.81 7.85
CA ASP A 200 -14.98 28.01 6.83
C ASP A 200 -14.33 28.15 5.46
N THR A 201 -14.82 27.42 4.49
CA THR A 201 -14.26 27.35 3.14
C THR A 201 -15.35 27.02 2.12
N THR A 202 -14.97 26.86 0.85
CA THR A 202 -15.83 26.36 -0.22
C THR A 202 -15.17 25.19 -0.93
N VAL A 203 -15.98 24.23 -1.40
CA VAL A 203 -15.57 23.14 -2.29
C VAL A 203 -16.44 23.21 -3.52
N GLY A 204 -15.87 23.61 -4.66
CA GLY A 204 -16.64 24.03 -5.81
C GLY A 204 -17.51 25.24 -5.44
N ASP A 205 -18.83 25.09 -5.60
CA ASP A 205 -19.87 26.08 -5.27
C ASP A 205 -20.53 25.85 -3.90
N VAL A 206 -20.11 24.83 -3.16
CA VAL A 206 -20.68 24.46 -1.86
C VAL A 206 -19.93 25.13 -0.72
N ALA A 207 -20.65 25.89 0.12
CA ALA A 207 -20.11 26.44 1.37
C ALA A 207 -19.92 25.33 2.40
N VAL A 208 -18.73 25.25 2.97
CA VAL A 208 -18.32 24.19 3.92
C VAL A 208 -17.88 24.85 5.21
N PRO A 209 -18.70 24.79 6.29
CA PRO A 209 -18.35 25.31 7.60
C PRO A 209 -17.13 24.59 8.20
N LYS A 210 -16.43 25.27 9.10
CA LYS A 210 -15.35 24.69 9.91
C LYS A 210 -15.84 23.42 10.61
N ALA A 211 -14.94 22.43 10.72
CA ALA A 211 -15.17 21.11 11.30
C ALA A 211 -16.09 20.16 10.51
N THR A 212 -16.62 20.59 9.36
CA THR A 212 -17.37 19.69 8.47
C THR A 212 -16.48 18.57 7.96
N LEU A 213 -16.95 17.33 8.05
CA LEU A 213 -16.32 16.17 7.44
C LEU A 213 -16.66 16.13 5.94
N ILE A 214 -15.65 15.98 5.11
CA ILE A 214 -15.75 15.87 3.66
C ILE A 214 -15.27 14.48 3.27
N MET A 215 -16.08 13.73 2.53
CA MET A 215 -15.71 12.44 1.98
C MET A 215 -15.49 12.56 0.48
N GLY A 216 -14.24 12.39 0.04
CA GLY A 216 -13.89 12.26 -1.37
C GLY A 216 -14.06 10.81 -1.82
N VAL A 217 -14.84 10.59 -2.90
CA VAL A 217 -15.03 9.28 -3.52
C VAL A 217 -14.12 9.19 -4.74
N LEU A 218 -12.91 8.68 -4.57
CA LEU A 218 -11.86 8.72 -5.59
C LEU A 218 -12.20 7.88 -6.82
N ARG A 219 -12.93 6.77 -6.65
CA ARG A 219 -13.27 5.87 -7.75
C ARG A 219 -14.22 6.49 -8.76
N HIS A 220 -15.04 7.45 -8.36
CA HIS A 220 -16.01 8.09 -9.26
C HIS A 220 -15.31 8.67 -10.50
N ASP A 221 -14.30 9.50 -10.31
CA ASP A 221 -13.59 10.17 -11.39
C ASP A 221 -12.63 9.21 -12.12
N SER A 222 -12.04 8.25 -11.40
CA SER A 222 -11.11 7.28 -11.99
C SER A 222 -11.77 6.32 -12.98
N VAL A 223 -13.10 6.20 -12.97
CA VAL A 223 -13.88 5.38 -13.93
C VAL A 223 -14.88 6.21 -14.74
N SER A 224 -14.66 7.51 -14.86
CA SER A 224 -15.54 8.43 -15.60
C SER A 224 -15.16 8.51 -17.07
N GLU A 225 -16.16 8.48 -17.97
CA GLU A 225 -16.00 8.72 -19.41
C GLU A 225 -15.47 10.12 -19.74
N GLY A 226 -15.66 11.09 -18.84
CA GLY A 226 -15.11 12.43 -18.98
C GLY A 226 -13.57 12.48 -18.94
N TYR A 227 -12.93 11.47 -18.37
CA TYR A 227 -11.48 11.40 -18.26
C TYR A 227 -10.87 10.21 -19.01
N PHE A 228 -11.59 9.09 -19.14
CA PHE A 228 -11.06 7.84 -19.67
C PHE A 228 -11.96 7.26 -20.74
N GLN A 229 -11.42 7.03 -21.91
CA GLN A 229 -12.09 6.24 -22.94
C GLN A 229 -12.19 4.78 -22.45
N ASN A 230 -13.36 4.13 -22.64
CA ASN A 230 -13.62 2.79 -22.09
C ASN A 230 -13.24 2.66 -20.61
N PRO A 231 -13.84 3.47 -19.72
CA PRO A 231 -13.32 3.66 -18.35
C PRO A 231 -13.31 2.38 -17.50
N MET A 232 -14.18 1.41 -17.80
CA MET A 232 -14.24 0.12 -17.11
C MET A 232 -13.29 -0.93 -17.67
N ALA A 233 -12.66 -0.68 -18.82
CA ALA A 233 -11.72 -1.62 -19.41
C ALA A 233 -10.34 -1.50 -18.76
N PHE A 234 -9.69 -2.66 -18.53
CA PHE A 234 -8.28 -2.72 -18.11
C PHE A 234 -7.40 -2.54 -19.32
N GLU A 235 -6.84 -1.36 -19.52
CA GLU A 235 -6.02 -0.95 -20.67
C GLU A 235 -4.74 -0.25 -20.20
N PRO A 236 -3.72 -1.01 -19.76
CA PRO A 236 -2.46 -0.45 -19.25
C PRO A 236 -1.74 0.47 -20.23
N GLU A 237 -1.91 0.22 -21.54
CA GLU A 237 -1.28 0.99 -22.61
C GLU A 237 -1.54 2.49 -22.49
N ARG A 238 -2.68 2.90 -21.94
CA ARG A 238 -3.02 4.32 -21.77
C ARG A 238 -2.03 5.10 -20.87
N TRP A 239 -1.27 4.40 -20.05
CA TRP A 239 -0.27 4.99 -19.17
C TRP A 239 1.08 5.19 -19.83
N LEU A 240 1.31 4.57 -21.01
CA LEU A 240 2.55 4.70 -21.76
C LEU A 240 2.53 6.01 -22.57
N PRO A 241 3.61 6.83 -22.50
CA PRO A 241 3.67 8.12 -23.19
C PRO A 241 3.50 8.02 -24.72
N GLU A 242 4.01 6.92 -25.29
CA GLU A 242 4.05 6.70 -26.74
C GLU A 242 2.72 6.10 -27.29
N ALA A 243 1.78 5.73 -26.41
CA ALA A 243 0.55 5.09 -26.87
C ALA A 243 -0.40 6.10 -27.54
N PRO A 244 -1.12 5.70 -28.61
CA PRO A 244 -2.10 6.58 -29.26
C PRO A 244 -3.19 7.06 -28.30
N GLN A 245 -3.51 6.27 -27.28
CA GLN A 245 -4.49 6.58 -26.23
C GLN A 245 -3.84 7.08 -24.93
N ALA A 246 -2.63 7.63 -25.00
CA ALA A 246 -1.93 8.14 -23.82
C ALA A 246 -2.78 9.16 -23.05
N LEU A 247 -2.79 9.03 -21.73
CA LEU A 247 -3.61 9.85 -20.84
C LEU A 247 -3.17 11.31 -20.85
N SER A 248 -4.16 12.20 -20.92
CA SER A 248 -3.95 13.62 -20.68
C SER A 248 -3.49 13.87 -19.22
N PRO A 249 -2.83 15.01 -18.95
CA PRO A 249 -2.52 15.40 -17.57
C PRO A 249 -3.76 15.49 -16.66
N ALA A 250 -4.92 15.85 -17.20
CA ALA A 250 -6.17 15.90 -16.45
C ALA A 250 -6.64 14.49 -16.05
N ALA A 251 -6.60 13.52 -16.97
CA ALA A 251 -6.95 12.14 -16.69
C ALA A 251 -6.01 11.52 -15.65
N LYS A 252 -4.70 11.76 -15.76
CA LYS A 252 -3.73 11.30 -14.73
C LYS A 252 -4.03 11.89 -13.35
N ARG A 253 -4.50 13.14 -13.28
CA ARG A 253 -4.93 13.75 -12.01
C ARG A 253 -6.27 13.25 -11.49
N ALA A 254 -7.14 12.71 -12.34
CA ALA A 254 -8.39 12.09 -11.91
C ALA A 254 -8.18 10.74 -11.22
N ALA A 255 -7.10 10.03 -11.59
CA ALA A 255 -6.70 8.78 -10.93
C ALA A 255 -5.56 9.07 -9.93
N ILE A 256 -5.89 9.43 -8.69
CA ILE A 256 -4.92 9.77 -7.62
C ILE A 256 -4.83 8.70 -6.53
N PRO A 257 -4.36 7.50 -6.83
CA PRO A 257 -4.38 6.37 -5.88
C PRO A 257 -3.58 6.62 -4.60
N PHE A 258 -2.62 7.51 -4.65
CA PHE A 258 -1.77 7.92 -3.50
C PHE A 258 -2.17 9.27 -2.89
N GLY A 259 -3.33 9.81 -3.30
CA GLY A 259 -3.73 11.15 -2.90
C GLY A 259 -2.89 12.25 -3.53
N SER A 260 -3.00 13.48 -3.01
CA SER A 260 -2.27 14.65 -3.51
C SER A 260 -2.04 15.69 -2.40
N GLY A 261 -1.18 16.68 -2.71
CA GLY A 261 -0.88 17.77 -1.78
C GLY A 261 -0.08 17.35 -0.55
N PRO A 262 -0.15 18.11 0.55
CA PRO A 262 0.66 17.88 1.76
C PRO A 262 0.37 16.55 2.48
N ARG A 263 -0.73 15.87 2.14
CA ARG A 263 -1.16 14.58 2.69
C ARG A 263 -1.01 13.43 1.68
N MET A 264 -0.26 13.62 0.61
CA MET A 264 0.09 12.55 -0.32
C MET A 264 0.75 11.39 0.45
N CYS A 265 0.49 10.16 0.01
CA CYS A 265 1.04 8.96 0.64
C CYS A 265 2.57 9.01 0.72
N PRO A 266 3.17 8.98 1.92
CA PRO A 266 4.62 8.98 2.07
C PRO A 266 5.25 7.66 1.60
N GLY A 267 4.51 6.54 1.63
CA GLY A 267 4.95 5.22 1.19
C GLY A 267 4.83 4.96 -0.31
N ARG A 268 4.46 5.97 -1.13
CA ARG A 268 4.21 5.79 -2.57
C ARG A 268 5.36 5.08 -3.29
N TYR A 269 6.58 5.55 -3.11
CA TYR A 269 7.75 5.00 -3.82
C TYR A 269 8.07 3.59 -3.34
N LEU A 270 7.96 3.34 -2.04
CA LEU A 270 8.15 2.01 -1.46
C LEU A 270 7.11 1.03 -2.01
N ALA A 271 5.83 1.39 -1.97
CA ALA A 271 4.74 0.55 -2.47
C ALA A 271 4.89 0.21 -3.96
N LEU A 272 5.27 1.19 -4.80
CA LEU A 272 5.53 0.96 -6.23
C LEU A 272 6.72 0.02 -6.45
N LEU A 273 7.80 0.20 -5.69
CA LEU A 273 8.97 -0.67 -5.72
C LEU A 273 8.61 -2.10 -5.32
N GLU A 274 7.92 -2.28 -4.19
CA GLU A 274 7.47 -3.59 -3.71
C GLU A 274 6.59 -4.30 -4.73
N MET A 275 5.62 -3.61 -5.33
CA MET A 275 4.75 -4.19 -6.35
C MET A 275 5.54 -4.61 -7.60
N LYS A 276 6.47 -3.78 -8.07
CA LYS A 276 7.33 -4.12 -9.21
C LYS A 276 8.20 -5.34 -8.91
N MET A 277 8.88 -5.36 -7.77
CA MET A 277 9.73 -6.48 -7.37
C MET A 277 8.93 -7.78 -7.23
N ALA A 278 7.82 -7.76 -6.51
CA ALA A 278 6.96 -8.93 -6.31
C ALA A 278 6.46 -9.51 -7.64
N MET A 279 5.98 -8.65 -8.54
CA MET A 279 5.47 -9.09 -9.84
C MET A 279 6.58 -9.53 -10.78
N ALA A 280 7.73 -8.85 -10.78
CA ALA A 280 8.88 -9.28 -11.58
C ALA A 280 9.36 -10.68 -11.16
N MET A 281 9.48 -10.93 -9.84
CA MET A 281 9.83 -12.25 -9.29
C MET A 281 8.81 -13.32 -9.66
N LEU A 282 7.52 -13.01 -9.51
CA LEU A 282 6.43 -13.95 -9.83
C LEU A 282 6.42 -14.30 -11.32
N LEU A 283 6.41 -13.27 -12.19
CA LEU A 283 6.24 -13.44 -13.63
C LEU A 283 7.50 -13.97 -14.34
N ALA A 284 8.70 -13.76 -13.77
CA ALA A 284 9.92 -14.36 -14.29
C ALA A 284 9.96 -15.88 -14.09
N ARG A 285 9.53 -16.36 -12.92
CA ARG A 285 9.65 -17.77 -12.51
C ARG A 285 8.43 -18.62 -12.80
N PHE A 286 7.24 -18.01 -12.83
CA PHE A 286 5.98 -18.74 -12.91
C PHE A 286 5.13 -18.29 -14.11
N ASP A 287 4.35 -19.24 -14.62
CA ASP A 287 3.18 -18.97 -15.47
C ASP A 287 1.94 -18.98 -14.58
N ILE A 288 1.08 -17.97 -14.72
CA ILE A 288 -0.21 -17.92 -14.06
C ILE A 288 -1.17 -18.75 -14.90
N GLU A 289 -1.56 -19.92 -14.42
CA GLU A 289 -2.47 -20.82 -15.13
C GLU A 289 -3.94 -20.40 -14.95
N SER A 290 -4.34 -20.07 -13.73
CA SER A 290 -5.67 -19.54 -13.46
C SER A 290 -5.69 -18.62 -12.25
N VAL A 291 -6.68 -17.72 -12.23
CA VAL A 291 -7.08 -16.93 -11.06
C VAL A 291 -8.59 -17.07 -10.94
N ASP A 292 -8.99 -17.93 -10.01
CA ASP A 292 -10.38 -18.34 -9.85
C ASP A 292 -11.04 -17.56 -8.70
N THR A 293 -12.33 -17.34 -8.81
CA THR A 293 -13.19 -16.84 -7.74
C THR A 293 -14.05 -17.99 -7.21
N PRO A 294 -14.56 -17.92 -5.98
CA PRO A 294 -15.35 -19.02 -5.39
C PRO A 294 -16.58 -19.45 -6.21
N ASP A 295 -17.17 -18.52 -6.97
CA ASP A 295 -18.35 -18.73 -7.78
C ASP A 295 -18.10 -18.64 -9.30
N GLY A 296 -16.84 -18.53 -9.71
CA GLY A 296 -16.44 -18.39 -11.12
C GLY A 296 -16.81 -17.05 -11.78
N LYS A 297 -17.37 -16.10 -11.03
CA LYS A 297 -17.80 -14.79 -11.53
C LYS A 297 -16.73 -13.72 -11.32
N GLU A 298 -17.11 -12.46 -11.54
CA GLU A 298 -16.26 -11.29 -11.20
C GLU A 298 -15.94 -11.30 -9.69
N ALA A 299 -14.70 -10.97 -9.34
CA ALA A 299 -14.29 -10.92 -7.96
C ALA A 299 -15.12 -9.90 -7.18
N GLN A 300 -15.72 -10.34 -6.08
CA GLN A 300 -16.45 -9.45 -5.19
C GLN A 300 -15.49 -8.51 -4.47
N GLU A 301 -15.91 -7.27 -4.32
CA GLU A 301 -15.19 -6.24 -3.58
C GLU A 301 -15.66 -6.23 -2.12
N ARG A 302 -14.73 -6.38 -1.20
CA ARG A 302 -15.02 -6.22 0.22
C ARG A 302 -14.30 -4.98 0.74
N MET A 303 -15.09 -3.98 1.15
CA MET A 303 -14.58 -2.77 1.77
C MET A 303 -14.53 -2.96 3.29
N THR A 304 -13.33 -2.82 3.84
CA THR A 304 -13.09 -2.68 5.27
C THR A 304 -12.44 -1.31 5.51
N VAL A 305 -11.16 -1.24 5.83
CA VAL A 305 -10.36 -0.01 5.69
C VAL A 305 -9.87 0.11 4.25
N THR A 306 -9.47 -1.01 3.66
CA THR A 306 -9.05 -1.16 2.28
C THR A 306 -10.07 -1.98 1.50
N MET A 307 -10.08 -1.81 0.17
CA MET A 307 -10.92 -2.57 -0.74
C MET A 307 -10.16 -3.79 -1.25
N ALA A 308 -10.56 -4.96 -0.81
CA ALA A 308 -9.95 -6.24 -1.13
C ALA A 308 -10.80 -7.09 -2.08
N PRO A 309 -10.20 -7.90 -2.98
CA PRO A 309 -10.92 -8.97 -3.67
C PRO A 309 -11.23 -10.10 -2.70
N VAL A 310 -12.40 -10.73 -2.85
CA VAL A 310 -12.82 -11.84 -1.99
C VAL A 310 -12.50 -13.18 -2.63
N GLY A 311 -11.77 -14.02 -1.90
CA GLY A 311 -11.64 -15.46 -2.17
C GLY A 311 -10.88 -15.82 -3.44
N LEU A 312 -9.99 -14.96 -3.94
CA LEU A 312 -9.17 -15.29 -5.10
C LEU A 312 -8.26 -16.48 -4.80
N GLN A 313 -8.24 -17.43 -5.74
CA GLN A 313 -7.33 -18.57 -5.74
C GLN A 313 -6.52 -18.56 -7.02
N MET A 314 -5.19 -18.61 -6.90
CA MET A 314 -4.27 -18.59 -8.02
C MET A 314 -3.58 -19.95 -8.16
N ARG A 315 -3.52 -20.47 -9.40
CA ARG A 315 -2.68 -21.60 -9.76
C ARG A 315 -1.48 -21.13 -10.55
N LEU A 316 -0.32 -21.58 -10.12
CA LEU A 316 0.96 -21.28 -10.73
C LEU A 316 1.61 -22.56 -11.25
N ARG A 317 2.28 -22.44 -12.38
CA ARG A 317 3.19 -23.46 -12.89
C ARG A 317 4.60 -22.87 -12.91
N GLU A 318 5.50 -23.55 -12.22
CA GLU A 318 6.92 -23.19 -12.27
C GLU A 318 7.49 -23.43 -13.66
N ARG A 319 8.29 -22.51 -14.12
CA ARG A 319 9.02 -22.61 -15.38
C ARG A 319 10.35 -23.34 -15.15
N ARG A 320 10.61 -24.27 -16.03
CA ARG A 320 11.90 -25.01 -16.08
C ARG A 320 12.93 -24.27 -16.89
#